data_e21481ee4cd589b80c06ce7a16249d5f
#
_entry.id   e21481ee4cd589b80c06ce7a16249d5f
#
_cell.length_a   1.000
_cell.length_b   1.000
_cell.length_c   1.000
_cell.angle_alpha   90.00
_cell.angle_beta   90.00
_cell.angle_gamma   90.00
#
_symmetry.space_group_name_H-M   'P 1'
#
loop_
_entity.id
_entity.type
_entity.pdbx_description
1 polymer ?
#
loop_
_entity_poly.entity_id
_entity_poly.type
_entity_poly.pdbx_seq_one_letter_code
_entity_poly.pdbx_strand_id
1 'polypeptide(L)'
;RPVREHARVPQPDGIALGRCRSEYPAAMGQFSTDIFNGWTYQVGNETVETLGDRVLSRLVVISNRVMLPTLASKESTGGLAVAVLDALEQHGGIWCGWSGNLVAGEPPDIDILNGGNITYATLDLPEADYDQFYNGYSNRALWPLFHYRLDLVEYSRENYEGYMRVNDRFAEQLQPLLHEDDLVWVHDYHFIPLARELRKRHCRQRMGFFLHIPWPSKEVLTA
;
A
#
# COMPACT_ATOMS: atom_id res chain seq x y z
N ARG A 1 -45.73 33.98 -10.02
CA ARG A 1 -44.47 33.73 -10.75
C ARG A 1 -44.25 32.24 -10.76
N PRO A 2 -44.06 31.59 -11.93
CA PRO A 2 -43.98 30.14 -12.04
C PRO A 2 -42.57 29.64 -11.66
N VAL A 3 -42.55 28.47 -11.03
CA VAL A 3 -41.36 27.67 -10.68
C VAL A 3 -40.74 27.11 -11.93
N ARG A 4 -39.44 27.28 -12.13
CA ARG A 4 -38.70 26.71 -13.24
C ARG A 4 -38.45 25.23 -12.98
N GLU A 5 -38.96 24.36 -13.87
CA GLU A 5 -38.60 22.96 -13.99
C GLU A 5 -37.13 22.84 -14.39
N HIS A 6 -36.38 22.01 -13.63
CA HIS A 6 -35.04 21.62 -14.02
C HIS A 6 -35.09 20.52 -15.07
N ALA A 7 -34.58 20.85 -16.25
CA ALA A 7 -34.40 19.92 -17.36
C ALA A 7 -33.47 18.74 -16.94
N ARG A 8 -33.95 17.52 -17.13
CA ARG A 8 -33.17 16.28 -17.02
C ARG A 8 -32.17 16.22 -18.17
N VAL A 9 -30.89 16.06 -17.84
CA VAL A 9 -29.81 15.73 -18.77
C VAL A 9 -30.03 14.29 -19.23
N PRO A 10 -30.06 13.98 -20.54
CA PRO A 10 -30.15 12.61 -21.02
C PRO A 10 -28.86 11.85 -20.74
N GLN A 11 -28.99 10.64 -20.19
CA GLN A 11 -27.89 9.67 -20.09
C GLN A 11 -27.58 9.13 -21.49
N PRO A 12 -26.29 8.98 -21.87
CA PRO A 12 -25.97 8.35 -23.15
C PRO A 12 -26.21 6.84 -23.07
N ASP A 13 -26.91 6.35 -24.07
CA ASP A 13 -27.24 4.95 -24.29
C ASP A 13 -26.00 4.04 -24.28
N GLY A 14 -26.23 2.82 -23.80
CA GLY A 14 -25.24 1.80 -23.54
C GLY A 14 -24.27 1.52 -24.68
N ILE A 15 -23.01 1.69 -24.39
CA ILE A 15 -21.92 1.12 -25.18
C ILE A 15 -21.85 -0.37 -24.85
N ALA A 16 -22.27 -1.20 -25.82
CA ALA A 16 -22.05 -2.63 -25.75
C ALA A 16 -20.54 -2.91 -25.67
N LEU A 17 -20.10 -3.43 -24.54
CA LEU A 17 -18.75 -3.96 -24.39
C LEU A 17 -18.59 -5.16 -25.33
N GLY A 18 -17.99 -4.89 -26.49
CA GLY A 18 -17.53 -5.91 -27.41
C GLY A 18 -16.57 -6.85 -26.69
N ARG A 19 -16.89 -8.15 -26.69
CA ARG A 19 -15.99 -9.21 -26.22
C ARG A 19 -14.71 -9.15 -27.07
N CYS A 20 -13.66 -8.60 -26.52
CA CYS A 20 -12.32 -8.76 -27.04
C CYS A 20 -11.90 -10.22 -26.79
N ARG A 21 -12.04 -11.07 -27.81
CA ARG A 21 -11.39 -12.39 -27.82
C ARG A 21 -9.90 -12.13 -28.05
N SER A 22 -9.12 -12.06 -26.99
CA SER A 22 -7.68 -12.25 -27.11
C SER A 22 -7.44 -13.76 -27.22
N GLU A 23 -6.94 -14.20 -28.37
CA GLU A 23 -6.41 -15.55 -28.55
C GLU A 23 -5.11 -15.66 -27.74
N TYR A 24 -5.23 -16.01 -26.46
CA TYR A 24 -4.13 -16.58 -25.70
C TYR A 24 -4.21 -18.10 -25.75
N PRO A 25 -3.06 -18.83 -25.91
CA PRO A 25 -3.09 -20.28 -26.00
C PRO A 25 -3.68 -20.89 -24.71
N ALA A 26 -4.50 -21.94 -24.90
CA ALA A 26 -5.26 -22.66 -23.89
C ALA A 26 -4.36 -23.50 -22.95
N ALA A 27 -3.41 -22.88 -22.27
CA ALA A 27 -2.51 -23.52 -21.30
C ALA A 27 -2.48 -22.78 -19.94
N MET A 28 -3.47 -21.93 -19.65
CA MET A 28 -3.62 -21.35 -18.32
C MET A 28 -4.67 -22.14 -17.54
N GLY A 29 -4.22 -23.02 -16.63
CA GLY A 29 -5.06 -23.64 -15.63
C GLY A 29 -5.81 -22.61 -14.78
N GLN A 30 -6.94 -22.99 -14.22
CA GLN A 30 -7.71 -22.14 -13.31
C GLN A 30 -6.84 -21.79 -12.09
N PHE A 31 -6.59 -20.49 -11.89
CA PHE A 31 -5.93 -19.99 -10.68
C PHE A 31 -6.96 -19.92 -9.55
N SER A 32 -6.69 -20.63 -8.47
CA SER A 32 -7.40 -20.43 -7.21
C SER A 32 -6.90 -19.17 -6.54
N THR A 33 -7.81 -18.34 -6.04
CA THR A 33 -7.53 -17.04 -5.41
C THR A 33 -7.02 -17.13 -3.98
N ASP A 34 -6.55 -18.27 -3.53
CA ASP A 34 -5.99 -18.42 -2.20
C ASP A 34 -4.52 -18.00 -2.18
N ILE A 35 -4.30 -16.70 -2.01
CA ILE A 35 -2.96 -16.06 -2.03
C ILE A 35 -2.07 -16.60 -0.88
N PHE A 36 -2.66 -17.20 0.15
CA PHE A 36 -1.98 -17.60 1.38
C PHE A 36 -1.75 -19.12 1.52
N ASN A 37 -2.49 -19.96 0.80
CA ASN A 37 -2.44 -21.43 0.95
C ASN A 37 -1.55 -22.16 -0.08
N GLY A 38 -0.64 -21.45 -0.74
CA GLY A 38 0.21 -22.07 -1.76
C GLY A 38 -0.45 -22.14 -3.14
N TRP A 39 0.36 -22.03 -4.18
CA TRP A 39 -0.10 -22.14 -5.56
C TRP A 39 -0.28 -23.63 -5.90
N THR A 40 -1.51 -24.07 -6.11
CA THR A 40 -1.77 -25.32 -6.80
C THR A 40 -2.02 -25.02 -8.28
N TYR A 41 -1.28 -25.65 -9.17
CA TYR A 41 -1.59 -25.60 -10.60
C TYR A 41 -1.75 -27.03 -11.13
N GLN A 42 -2.70 -27.22 -12.02
CA GLN A 42 -2.90 -28.47 -12.72
C GLN A 42 -2.11 -28.47 -14.02
N VAL A 43 -1.30 -29.50 -14.20
CA VAL A 43 -0.66 -29.82 -15.47
C VAL A 43 -1.21 -31.17 -15.93
N GLY A 44 -2.16 -31.13 -16.87
CA GLY A 44 -2.87 -32.33 -17.28
C GLY A 44 -3.81 -32.87 -16.19
N ASN A 45 -3.80 -34.18 -15.96
CA ASN A 45 -4.62 -34.86 -14.93
C ASN A 45 -3.88 -35.04 -13.60
N GLU A 46 -2.70 -34.51 -13.45
CA GLU A 46 -1.94 -34.62 -12.20
C GLU A 46 -2.06 -33.34 -11.38
N THR A 47 -2.50 -33.51 -10.12
CA THR A 47 -2.45 -32.45 -9.12
C THR A 47 -1.02 -32.44 -8.57
N VAL A 48 -0.23 -31.43 -8.90
CA VAL A 48 1.07 -31.24 -8.28
C VAL A 48 0.85 -30.51 -6.96
N GLU A 49 0.73 -31.25 -5.89
CA GLU A 49 0.87 -30.70 -4.54
C GLU A 49 2.35 -30.38 -4.30
N THR A 50 2.74 -29.16 -4.54
CA THR A 50 3.94 -28.65 -3.90
C THR A 50 3.50 -28.01 -2.60
N LEU A 51 3.58 -28.70 -1.47
CA LEU A 51 4.26 -28.19 -0.29
C LEU A 51 4.10 -29.10 0.91
N GLY A 52 5.18 -29.72 1.26
CA GLY A 52 5.49 -29.99 2.65
C GLY A 52 5.62 -28.69 3.43
N ASP A 53 5.24 -28.70 4.69
CA ASP A 53 5.36 -27.71 5.78
C ASP A 53 6.11 -26.41 5.42
N ARG A 54 5.50 -25.50 4.66
CA ARG A 54 5.91 -24.12 4.66
C ARG A 54 5.38 -23.47 5.94
N VAL A 55 6.27 -23.24 6.87
CA VAL A 55 6.06 -22.26 7.94
C VAL A 55 5.45 -21.02 7.27
N LEU A 56 4.21 -20.68 7.64
CA LEU A 56 3.55 -19.49 7.12
C LEU A 56 4.46 -18.30 7.44
N SER A 57 4.96 -17.66 6.40
CA SER A 57 5.81 -16.48 6.56
C SER A 57 5.01 -15.40 7.29
N ARG A 58 5.61 -14.80 8.32
CA ARG A 58 4.97 -13.69 9.03
C ARG A 58 4.75 -12.52 8.06
N LEU A 59 3.55 -11.95 8.09
CA LEU A 59 3.19 -10.81 7.25
C LEU A 59 3.60 -9.50 7.93
N VAL A 60 4.31 -8.64 7.20
CA VAL A 60 4.68 -7.29 7.64
C VAL A 60 4.08 -6.29 6.67
N VAL A 61 2.99 -5.64 7.07
CA VAL A 61 2.29 -4.64 6.26
C VAL A 61 2.79 -3.25 6.59
N ILE A 62 3.11 -2.47 5.57
CA ILE A 62 3.48 -1.06 5.71
C ILE A 62 2.45 -0.20 4.98
N SER A 63 1.81 0.71 5.68
CA SER A 63 0.88 1.69 5.12
C SER A 63 1.12 3.08 5.71
N ASN A 64 0.62 4.12 5.04
CA ASN A 64 0.86 5.49 5.48
C ASN A 64 0.43 5.71 6.94
N ARG A 65 -0.74 5.21 7.34
CA ARG A 65 -1.25 5.33 8.70
C ARG A 65 -1.68 3.98 9.27
N VAL A 66 -1.29 3.72 10.52
CA VAL A 66 -1.76 2.56 11.29
C VAL A 66 -3.02 2.92 12.05
N MET A 67 -3.99 2.01 12.06
CA MET A 67 -5.18 2.15 12.88
C MET A 67 -5.02 1.32 14.15
N LEU A 68 -4.75 1.99 15.26
CA LEU A 68 -4.64 1.34 16.56
C LEU A 68 -6.02 0.90 17.08
N PRO A 69 -6.11 -0.22 17.79
CA PRO A 69 -7.37 -0.72 18.34
C PRO A 69 -8.11 0.27 19.24
N THR A 70 -7.35 1.12 19.94
CA THR A 70 -7.87 2.16 20.84
C THR A 70 -8.51 3.34 20.11
N LEU A 71 -8.21 3.52 18.82
CA LEU A 71 -8.72 4.61 17.98
C LEU A 71 -9.82 4.13 17.00
N ALA A 72 -10.11 2.85 16.97
CA ALA A 72 -11.13 2.26 16.11
C ALA A 72 -12.55 2.61 16.56
N SER A 73 -12.96 3.88 16.40
CA SER A 73 -14.37 4.20 16.27
C SER A 73 -14.84 3.67 14.91
N LYS A 74 -15.90 2.87 14.89
CA LYS A 74 -16.42 2.16 13.70
C LYS A 74 -16.81 3.06 12.51
N GLU A 75 -16.68 4.36 12.59
CA GLU A 75 -17.25 5.30 11.63
C GLU A 75 -16.28 5.90 10.59
N SER A 76 -14.97 5.60 10.67
CA SER A 76 -13.99 6.18 9.72
C SER A 76 -12.97 5.21 9.16
N THR A 77 -13.25 3.92 9.15
CA THR A 77 -12.31 2.90 8.67
C THR A 77 -12.35 2.83 7.15
N GLY A 78 -11.32 3.35 6.47
CA GLY A 78 -11.18 3.21 5.03
C GLY A 78 -11.02 1.73 4.62
N GLY A 79 -11.41 1.39 3.39
CA GLY A 79 -11.40 0.01 2.90
C GLY A 79 -10.03 -0.70 3.02
N LEU A 80 -8.92 0.03 2.86
CA LEU A 80 -7.58 -0.51 3.08
C LEU A 80 -7.38 -1.00 4.51
N ALA A 81 -7.77 -0.20 5.50
CA ALA A 81 -7.55 -0.56 6.90
C ALA A 81 -8.35 -1.80 7.30
N VAL A 82 -9.57 -1.96 6.80
CA VAL A 82 -10.38 -3.17 7.01
C VAL A 82 -9.70 -4.39 6.40
N ALA A 83 -9.28 -4.31 5.14
CA ALA A 83 -8.64 -5.44 4.46
C ALA A 83 -7.30 -5.85 5.10
N VAL A 84 -6.51 -4.87 5.57
CA VAL A 84 -5.26 -5.14 6.29
C VAL A 84 -5.52 -5.79 7.64
N LEU A 85 -6.52 -5.31 8.39
CA LEU A 85 -6.91 -5.90 9.66
C LEU A 85 -7.35 -7.35 9.47
N ASP A 86 -8.26 -7.62 8.52
CA ASP A 86 -8.75 -8.98 8.25
C ASP A 86 -7.59 -9.93 7.91
N ALA A 87 -6.65 -9.50 7.08
CA ALA A 87 -5.48 -10.30 6.72
C ALA A 87 -4.58 -10.58 7.93
N LEU A 88 -4.32 -9.57 8.76
CA LEU A 88 -3.45 -9.72 9.94
C LEU A 88 -4.14 -10.47 11.09
N GLU A 89 -5.45 -10.36 11.25
CA GLU A 89 -6.20 -11.17 12.23
C GLU A 89 -6.13 -12.67 11.92
N GLN A 90 -6.19 -13.01 10.62
CA GLN A 90 -6.13 -14.41 10.18
C GLN A 90 -4.71 -15.00 10.24
N HIS A 91 -3.69 -14.23 9.87
CA HIS A 91 -2.33 -14.75 9.68
C HIS A 91 -1.33 -14.32 10.76
N GLY A 92 -1.70 -13.33 11.56
CA GLY A 92 -0.76 -12.65 12.45
C GLY A 92 0.25 -11.79 11.70
N GLY A 93 0.99 -10.96 12.43
CA GLY A 93 2.08 -10.19 11.81
C GLY A 93 2.28 -8.81 12.39
N ILE A 94 2.92 -7.94 11.60
CA ILE A 94 3.21 -6.55 11.96
C ILE A 94 2.43 -5.61 11.05
N TRP A 95 1.79 -4.60 11.63
CA TRP A 95 1.30 -3.44 10.90
C TRP A 95 2.13 -2.22 11.24
N CYS A 96 2.92 -1.74 10.29
CA CYS A 96 3.82 -0.59 10.45
C CYS A 96 3.32 0.63 9.69
N GLY A 97 3.47 1.81 10.29
CA GLY A 97 3.11 3.08 9.65
C GLY A 97 3.18 4.27 10.61
N TRP A 98 2.73 5.42 10.14
CA TRP A 98 2.61 6.62 10.97
C TRP A 98 1.52 6.46 12.04
N SER A 99 1.81 6.89 13.28
CA SER A 99 0.89 6.85 14.42
C SER A 99 -0.29 7.82 14.28
N GLY A 100 -0.11 8.89 13.51
CA GLY A 100 -1.00 10.05 13.44
C GLY A 100 -0.55 11.22 14.31
N ASN A 101 0.49 11.05 15.13
CA ASN A 101 1.02 12.12 15.97
C ASN A 101 2.11 12.90 15.25
N LEU A 102 2.14 14.19 15.53
CA LEU A 102 3.22 15.09 15.13
C LEU A 102 4.01 15.51 16.37
N VAL A 103 5.33 15.57 16.24
CA VAL A 103 6.23 15.91 17.33
C VAL A 103 7.10 17.10 16.98
N ALA A 104 7.44 17.89 18.00
CA ALA A 104 8.43 18.95 17.87
C ALA A 104 9.83 18.39 18.13
N GLY A 105 10.74 18.63 17.18
CA GLY A 105 12.13 18.19 17.28
C GLY A 105 12.38 16.75 16.81
N GLU A 106 13.34 16.08 17.42
CA GLU A 106 13.72 14.72 17.04
C GLU A 106 12.63 13.72 17.47
N PRO A 107 12.09 12.92 16.53
CA PRO A 107 11.04 11.99 16.86
C PRO A 107 11.60 10.76 17.62
N PRO A 108 10.78 10.16 18.51
CA PRO A 108 11.16 8.94 19.22
C PRO A 108 11.35 7.77 18.26
N ASP A 109 11.99 6.71 18.74
CA ASP A 109 12.03 5.43 18.03
C ASP A 109 10.62 4.86 17.85
N ILE A 110 10.53 3.84 16.99
CA ILE A 110 9.28 3.14 16.70
C ILE A 110 8.63 2.61 17.99
N ASP A 111 7.36 2.93 18.16
CA ASP A 111 6.54 2.42 19.27
C ASP A 111 5.89 1.09 18.89
N ILE A 112 5.93 0.13 19.80
CA ILE A 112 5.44 -1.24 19.58
C ILE A 112 4.29 -1.54 20.54
N LEU A 113 3.11 -1.77 19.97
CA LEU A 113 1.92 -2.19 20.71
C LEU A 113 1.50 -3.60 20.26
N ASN A 114 1.42 -4.54 21.21
CA ASN A 114 0.94 -5.89 20.94
C ASN A 114 -0.59 -5.96 21.13
N GLY A 115 -1.30 -6.33 20.09
CA GLY A 115 -2.76 -6.50 20.07
C GLY A 115 -3.17 -7.90 19.63
N GLY A 116 -2.96 -8.92 20.47
CA GLY A 116 -3.25 -10.30 20.10
C GLY A 116 -2.29 -10.85 19.05
N ASN A 117 -2.81 -11.23 17.87
CA ASN A 117 -1.99 -11.74 16.77
C ASN A 117 -1.29 -10.62 15.98
N ILE A 118 -1.65 -9.36 16.21
CA ILE A 118 -1.14 -8.23 15.46
C ILE A 118 -0.19 -7.42 16.35
N THR A 119 1.02 -7.17 15.86
CA THR A 119 1.94 -6.20 16.42
C THR A 119 1.81 -4.89 15.64
N TYR A 120 1.41 -3.82 16.30
CA TYR A 120 1.34 -2.48 15.72
C TYR A 120 2.69 -1.77 15.96
N ALA A 121 3.33 -1.36 14.88
CA ALA A 121 4.61 -0.67 14.91
C ALA A 121 4.42 0.75 14.36
N THR A 122 4.46 1.76 15.22
CA THR A 122 4.11 3.12 14.81
C THR A 122 5.26 4.11 14.99
N LEU A 123 5.39 5.01 14.02
CA LEU A 123 6.33 6.13 14.09
C LEU A 123 5.57 7.44 14.21
N ASP A 124 6.03 8.29 15.12
CA ASP A 124 5.68 9.71 15.13
C ASP A 124 6.53 10.46 14.10
N LEU A 125 5.97 11.52 13.51
CA LEU A 125 6.68 12.33 12.53
C LEU A 125 6.89 13.76 13.05
N PRO A 126 8.06 14.37 12.80
CA PRO A 126 8.20 15.81 12.92
C PRO A 126 7.22 16.54 12.02
N GLU A 127 6.69 17.66 12.45
CA GLU A 127 5.74 18.47 11.67
C GLU A 127 6.30 18.82 10.28
N ALA A 128 7.56 19.23 10.21
CA ALA A 128 8.23 19.54 8.94
C ALA A 128 8.34 18.31 8.01
N ASP A 129 8.62 17.14 8.57
CA ASP A 129 8.69 15.89 7.79
C ASP A 129 7.32 15.46 7.28
N TYR A 130 6.27 15.60 8.11
CA TYR A 130 4.90 15.35 7.67
C TYR A 130 4.49 16.29 6.53
N ASP A 131 4.79 17.58 6.66
CA ASP A 131 4.47 18.55 5.62
C ASP A 131 5.20 18.27 4.31
N GLN A 132 6.47 17.93 4.36
CA GLN A 132 7.27 17.64 3.15
C GLN A 132 6.91 16.28 2.54
N PHE A 133 6.76 15.24 3.38
CA PHE A 133 6.48 13.88 2.95
C PHE A 133 5.04 13.73 2.46
N TYR A 134 4.07 14.04 3.33
CA TYR A 134 2.67 13.76 3.09
C TYR A 134 1.97 14.89 2.32
N ASN A 135 1.94 16.10 2.88
CA ASN A 135 1.25 17.23 2.26
C ASN A 135 1.95 17.68 0.98
N GLY A 136 3.29 17.69 0.99
CA GLY A 136 4.13 18.14 -0.11
C GLY A 136 4.26 17.09 -1.20
N TYR A 137 5.27 16.23 -1.10
CA TYR A 137 5.63 15.35 -2.22
C TYR A 137 4.56 14.32 -2.55
N SER A 138 3.98 13.65 -1.55
CA SER A 138 2.94 12.65 -1.81
C SER A 138 1.70 13.28 -2.44
N ASN A 139 1.12 14.32 -1.84
CA ASN A 139 -0.20 14.82 -2.23
C ASN A 139 -0.17 15.95 -3.26
N ARG A 140 0.93 16.72 -3.38
CA ARG A 140 1.04 17.79 -4.37
C ARG A 140 1.86 17.43 -5.60
N ALA A 141 2.70 16.38 -5.54
CA ALA A 141 3.44 15.91 -6.70
C ALA A 141 2.94 14.54 -7.20
N LEU A 142 3.07 13.47 -6.39
CA LEU A 142 2.76 12.11 -6.85
C LEU A 142 1.27 11.90 -7.11
N TRP A 143 0.41 12.31 -6.20
CA TRP A 143 -1.04 12.07 -6.35
C TRP A 143 -1.62 12.70 -7.62
N PRO A 144 -1.42 14.01 -7.92
CA PRO A 144 -1.92 14.61 -9.15
C PRO A 144 -1.23 14.02 -10.38
N LEU A 145 0.08 13.73 -10.34
CA LEU A 145 0.79 13.09 -11.44
C LEU A 145 0.14 11.75 -11.82
N PHE A 146 -0.15 10.90 -10.84
CA PHE A 146 -0.73 9.58 -11.06
C PHE A 146 -2.19 9.64 -11.54
N HIS A 147 -2.89 10.75 -11.25
CA HIS A 147 -4.25 11.01 -11.75
C HIS A 147 -4.28 11.83 -13.05
N TYR A 148 -3.15 11.98 -13.74
CA TYR A 148 -3.05 12.74 -15.00
C TYR A 148 -3.43 14.22 -14.87
N ARG A 149 -3.36 14.78 -13.64
CA ARG A 149 -3.61 16.19 -13.35
C ARG A 149 -2.30 16.96 -13.31
N LEU A 150 -1.59 16.98 -14.46
CA LEU A 150 -0.30 17.66 -14.60
C LEU A 150 -0.39 19.16 -14.28
N ASP A 151 -1.56 19.74 -14.48
CA ASP A 151 -1.90 21.12 -14.12
C ASP A 151 -1.85 21.41 -12.62
N LEU A 152 -1.92 20.38 -11.77
CA LEU A 152 -1.89 20.46 -10.31
C LEU A 152 -0.57 19.97 -9.70
N VAL A 153 0.37 19.52 -10.51
CA VAL A 153 1.65 19.00 -10.00
C VAL A 153 2.51 20.16 -9.49
N GLU A 154 2.80 20.13 -8.20
CA GLU A 154 3.73 21.05 -7.55
C GLU A 154 4.98 20.29 -7.12
N TYR A 155 6.05 20.40 -7.89
CA TYR A 155 7.34 19.79 -7.55
C TYR A 155 8.19 20.74 -6.71
N SER A 156 8.65 20.25 -5.58
CA SER A 156 9.64 20.92 -4.72
C SER A 156 10.74 19.94 -4.37
N ARG A 157 11.98 20.37 -4.54
CA ARG A 157 13.15 19.58 -4.13
C ARG A 157 13.15 19.32 -2.62
N GLU A 158 12.78 20.31 -1.84
CA GLU A 158 12.68 20.19 -0.39
C GLU A 158 11.65 19.12 0.02
N ASN A 159 10.46 19.12 -0.61
CA ASN A 159 9.45 18.11 -0.38
C ASN A 159 9.93 16.70 -0.77
N TYR A 160 10.65 16.58 -1.88
CA TYR A 160 11.26 15.31 -2.29
C TYR A 160 12.31 14.83 -1.27
N GLU A 161 13.16 15.72 -0.78
CA GLU A 161 14.17 15.38 0.24
C GLU A 161 13.50 14.93 1.54
N GLY A 162 12.41 15.58 1.98
CA GLY A 162 11.59 15.15 3.11
C GLY A 162 10.93 13.79 2.89
N TYR A 163 10.37 13.57 1.70
CA TYR A 163 9.80 12.29 1.32
C TYR A 163 10.83 11.15 1.38
N MET A 164 12.03 11.39 0.90
CA MET A 164 13.12 10.42 0.97
C MET A 164 13.60 10.18 2.41
N ARG A 165 13.71 11.24 3.21
CA ARG A 165 14.14 11.15 4.62
C ARG A 165 13.17 10.34 5.47
N VAL A 166 11.86 10.54 5.30
CA VAL A 166 10.84 9.77 6.00
C VAL A 166 10.90 8.29 5.60
N ASN A 167 11.03 7.99 4.29
CA ASN A 167 11.17 6.60 3.84
C ASN A 167 12.45 5.93 4.36
N ASP A 168 13.55 6.68 4.44
CA ASP A 168 14.81 6.19 5.02
C ASP A 168 14.66 5.86 6.51
N ARG A 169 14.00 6.76 7.26
CA ARG A 169 13.68 6.54 8.67
C ARG A 169 12.76 5.32 8.89
N PHE A 170 11.71 5.16 8.08
CA PHE A 170 10.88 3.96 8.15
C PHE A 170 11.69 2.69 7.92
N ALA A 171 12.61 2.69 6.95
CA ALA A 171 13.46 1.55 6.68
C ALA A 171 14.43 1.26 7.84
N GLU A 172 15.00 2.29 8.45
CA GLU A 172 15.88 2.18 9.62
C GLU A 172 15.16 1.56 10.80
N GLN A 173 13.99 2.08 11.15
CA GLN A 173 13.22 1.65 12.31
C GLN A 173 12.55 0.29 12.11
N LEU A 174 12.21 -0.07 10.88
CA LEU A 174 11.60 -1.35 10.55
C LEU A 174 12.62 -2.49 10.49
N GLN A 175 13.86 -2.23 10.03
CA GLN A 175 14.89 -3.25 9.84
C GLN A 175 15.06 -4.19 11.04
N PRO A 176 15.21 -3.71 12.29
CA PRO A 176 15.43 -4.58 13.45
C PRO A 176 14.22 -5.45 13.80
N LEU A 177 13.05 -5.15 13.28
CA LEU A 177 11.82 -5.91 13.53
C LEU A 177 11.60 -7.05 12.52
N LEU A 178 12.36 -7.04 11.40
CA LEU A 178 12.20 -8.00 10.32
C LEU A 178 12.94 -9.31 10.61
N HIS A 179 12.26 -10.43 10.40
CA HIS A 179 12.85 -11.77 10.38
C HIS A 179 13.16 -12.18 8.94
N GLU A 180 14.06 -13.16 8.78
CA GLU A 180 14.56 -13.59 7.45
C GLU A 180 13.43 -14.04 6.52
N ASP A 181 12.45 -14.78 7.05
CA ASP A 181 11.34 -15.39 6.30
C ASP A 181 10.11 -14.49 6.16
N ASP A 182 10.15 -13.24 6.64
CA ASP A 182 9.02 -12.32 6.55
C ASP A 182 8.62 -12.05 5.10
N LEU A 183 7.32 -11.84 4.91
CA LEU A 183 6.76 -11.25 3.70
C LEU A 183 6.42 -9.78 3.97
N VAL A 184 7.17 -8.88 3.39
CA VAL A 184 6.95 -7.43 3.53
C VAL A 184 5.99 -6.96 2.45
N TRP A 185 4.88 -6.34 2.83
CA TRP A 185 3.85 -5.84 1.91
C TRP A 185 3.69 -4.33 2.07
N VAL A 186 4.22 -3.60 1.11
CA VAL A 186 4.25 -2.13 1.10
C VAL A 186 3.05 -1.59 0.34
N HIS A 187 2.33 -0.65 0.96
CA HIS A 187 1.15 -0.04 0.39
C HIS A 187 1.36 1.41 0.01
N ASP A 188 0.96 1.69 -1.22
CA ASP A 188 0.68 3.00 -1.77
C ASP A 188 1.89 3.90 -2.05
N TYR A 189 1.63 4.98 -2.78
CA TYR A 189 2.63 5.92 -3.33
C TYR A 189 3.47 6.64 -2.29
N HIS A 190 3.07 6.62 -1.03
CA HIS A 190 3.83 7.17 0.07
C HIS A 190 5.17 6.44 0.27
N PHE A 191 5.23 5.16 -0.06
CA PHE A 191 6.35 4.28 0.23
C PHE A 191 7.01 3.66 -1.01
N ILE A 192 6.92 4.30 -2.18
CA ILE A 192 7.59 3.83 -3.40
C ILE A 192 9.09 3.54 -3.17
N PRO A 193 9.89 4.41 -2.50
CA PRO A 193 11.31 4.15 -2.31
C PRO A 193 11.64 3.19 -1.15
N LEU A 194 10.69 2.84 -0.28
CA LEU A 194 10.94 2.08 0.94
C LEU A 194 11.68 0.75 0.69
N ALA A 195 11.27 0.00 -0.33
CA ALA A 195 11.93 -1.25 -0.68
C ALA A 195 13.42 -1.05 -1.01
N ARG A 196 13.77 0.02 -1.71
CA ARG A 196 15.17 0.39 -1.99
C ARG A 196 15.93 0.71 -0.70
N GLU A 197 15.33 1.47 0.21
CA GLU A 197 15.96 1.85 1.48
C GLU A 197 16.18 0.64 2.39
N LEU A 198 15.24 -0.31 2.42
CA LEU A 198 15.41 -1.60 3.08
C LEU A 198 16.53 -2.45 2.45
N ARG A 199 16.62 -2.49 1.10
CA ARG A 199 17.70 -3.20 0.39
C ARG A 199 19.09 -2.61 0.68
N LYS A 200 19.22 -1.30 0.81
CA LYS A 200 20.47 -0.64 1.26
C LYS A 200 20.91 -1.11 2.65
N ARG A 201 19.95 -1.48 3.51
CA ARG A 201 20.17 -2.02 4.86
C ARG A 201 20.29 -3.54 4.91
N HIS A 202 20.53 -4.16 3.75
CA HIS A 202 20.70 -5.61 3.59
C HIS A 202 19.47 -6.45 3.94
N CYS A 203 18.28 -5.87 4.03
CA CYS A 203 17.02 -6.60 4.17
C CYS A 203 16.76 -7.42 2.90
N ARG A 204 16.68 -8.75 3.02
CA ARG A 204 16.52 -9.69 1.89
C ARG A 204 15.14 -10.32 1.79
N GLN A 205 14.24 -9.98 2.70
CA GLN A 205 12.88 -10.48 2.74
C GLN A 205 12.18 -10.34 1.39
N ARG A 206 11.22 -11.22 1.11
CA ARG A 206 10.34 -11.05 -0.04
C ARG A 206 9.51 -9.78 0.16
N MET A 207 9.42 -8.94 -0.87
CA MET A 207 8.69 -7.68 -0.79
C MET A 207 7.69 -7.59 -1.93
N GLY A 208 6.43 -7.28 -1.58
CA GLY A 208 5.37 -6.91 -2.50
C GLY A 208 5.05 -5.42 -2.36
N PHE A 209 4.60 -4.81 -3.45
CA PHE A 209 4.12 -3.44 -3.47
C PHE A 209 2.71 -3.39 -4.06
N PHE A 210 1.80 -2.68 -3.40
CA PHE A 210 0.46 -2.46 -3.90
C PHE A 210 0.16 -0.97 -3.97
N LEU A 211 -0.19 -0.51 -5.17
CA LEU A 211 -0.61 0.87 -5.41
C LEU A 211 -2.13 0.94 -5.47
N HIS A 212 -2.74 1.80 -4.65
CA HIS A 212 -4.19 1.96 -4.56
C HIS A 212 -4.78 2.97 -5.54
N ILE A 213 -3.92 3.64 -6.31
CA ILE A 213 -4.28 4.65 -7.31
C ILE A 213 -3.79 4.21 -8.70
N PRO A 214 -4.27 4.80 -9.80
CA PRO A 214 -3.82 4.45 -11.14
C PRO A 214 -2.30 4.60 -11.29
N TRP A 215 -1.68 3.69 -12.07
CA TRP A 215 -0.30 3.87 -12.50
C TRP A 215 -0.27 4.70 -13.79
N PRO A 216 0.46 5.81 -13.83
CA PRO A 216 0.52 6.66 -15.01
C PRO A 216 1.31 6.00 -16.13
N SER A 217 1.06 6.45 -17.38
CA SER A 217 1.83 5.99 -18.53
C SER A 217 3.29 6.44 -18.43
N LYS A 218 4.17 5.76 -19.18
CA LYS A 218 5.60 6.10 -19.21
C LYS A 218 5.83 7.54 -19.64
N GLU A 219 5.05 8.03 -20.59
CA GLU A 219 5.17 9.39 -21.12
C GLU A 219 4.91 10.44 -20.03
N VAL A 220 3.96 10.19 -19.14
CA VAL A 220 3.66 11.07 -18.00
C VAL A 220 4.78 11.04 -16.95
N LEU A 221 5.40 9.89 -16.74
CA LEU A 221 6.50 9.76 -15.77
C LEU A 221 7.82 10.34 -16.26
N THR A 222 7.97 10.60 -17.57
CA THR A 222 9.20 11.11 -18.17
C THR A 222 9.08 12.54 -18.68
N ALA A 223 7.91 13.14 -18.55
CA ALA A 223 7.67 14.55 -18.90
C ALA A 223 8.19 15.49 -17.80
#